data_81c748e7f6add6942e6b13fa4c43c32c
#
_entry.id   81c748e7f6add6942e6b13fa4c43c32c
#
_cell.length_a   1.000
_cell.length_b   1.000
_cell.length_c   1.000
_cell.angle_alpha   90.00
_cell.angle_beta   90.00
_cell.angle_gamma   90.00
#
_symmetry.space_group_name_H-M   'P 1'
#
loop_
_entity.id
_entity.type
_entity.pdbx_description
1 polymer ?
#
loop_
_entity_poly.entity_id
_entity_poly.type
_entity_poly.pdbx_seq_one_letter_code
_entity_poly.pdbx_strand_id
1 'polypeptide(L)'
;MTPYYRSALARIPFASVVLAGAIVALACAPRNCSDVAGSKCSGTVADYPPARVSPQQGVLVNGDPAFWPNRLTPEEQRDGWQLLFDGKTFNGWRGLGYDTVPTAHWKIENGVIRKLADGQVPRLPDGQPAAGGDLMTRETFRDFELKWEWKISRAGNSGVKYNVSEEISMANAPNHAALGFEYQMLDDSLHEDNKVPSHRAGALYDLIPPNANKVLAPVGEWNDSRIVFRGNHGEHWLNGKKVVEFELGTPVMDSLLAKSKYRDIKGFADKRAGHIVLQDHVDEVFFRNIKIRRL
;
A
#
# COMPACT_ATOMS: atom_id res chain seq x y z
N MET A 1 6.89 -24.45 25.95
CA MET A 1 5.57 -25.03 25.59
C MET A 1 4.50 -24.17 26.24
N THR A 2 3.91 -23.26 25.53
CA THR A 2 2.79 -22.42 25.96
C THR A 2 1.71 -22.48 24.91
N PRO A 3 0.42 -22.65 25.27
CA PRO A 3 -0.63 -23.07 24.35
C PRO A 3 -1.20 -21.89 23.55
N TYR A 4 -1.48 -22.18 22.31
CA TYR A 4 -2.26 -21.37 21.36
C TYR A 4 -3.67 -21.10 21.90
N TYR A 5 -4.08 -19.84 21.89
CA TYR A 5 -5.46 -19.44 22.08
C TYR A 5 -6.29 -19.85 20.85
N ARG A 6 -7.17 -20.83 21.03
CA ARG A 6 -8.31 -21.08 20.14
C ARG A 6 -9.48 -20.24 20.62
N SER A 7 -9.88 -19.23 19.86
CA SER A 7 -11.16 -18.56 20.06
C SER A 7 -12.27 -19.39 19.41
N ALA A 8 -13.18 -19.89 20.25
CA ALA A 8 -14.38 -20.58 19.84
C ALA A 8 -15.40 -19.57 19.25
N LEU A 9 -15.75 -19.74 17.97
CA LEU A 9 -16.86 -19.02 17.34
C LEU A 9 -18.18 -19.64 17.79
N ALA A 10 -18.93 -18.91 18.61
CA ALA A 10 -20.33 -19.22 18.93
C ALA A 10 -21.21 -18.87 17.71
N ARG A 11 -21.91 -19.88 17.18
CA ARG A 11 -22.91 -19.72 16.13
C ARG A 11 -24.19 -19.15 16.73
N ILE A 12 -24.62 -17.97 16.27
CA ILE A 12 -25.95 -17.39 16.52
C ILE A 12 -26.79 -17.64 15.28
N PRO A 13 -28.02 -18.17 15.37
CA PRO A 13 -28.86 -18.43 14.22
C PRO A 13 -29.51 -17.13 13.71
N PHE A 14 -29.40 -16.88 12.41
CA PHE A 14 -30.08 -15.80 11.71
C PHE A 14 -31.57 -16.11 11.58
N ALA A 15 -32.42 -15.26 12.16
CA ALA A 15 -33.84 -15.19 11.85
C ALA A 15 -34.02 -14.24 10.66
N SER A 16 -34.61 -14.75 9.58
CA SER A 16 -34.93 -14.00 8.38
C SER A 16 -36.09 -13.04 8.65
N VAL A 17 -35.89 -11.75 8.53
CA VAL A 17 -36.96 -10.76 8.40
C VAL A 17 -36.92 -10.23 6.97
N VAL A 18 -37.95 -10.60 6.19
CA VAL A 18 -38.21 -10.04 4.86
C VAL A 18 -38.93 -8.70 5.06
N LEU A 19 -38.30 -7.60 4.71
CA LEU A 19 -38.99 -6.30 4.56
C LEU A 19 -38.99 -5.94 3.07
N ALA A 20 -40.17 -5.95 2.48
CA ALA A 20 -40.43 -5.41 1.16
C ALA A 20 -40.43 -3.87 1.23
N GLY A 21 -39.47 -3.24 0.58
CA GLY A 21 -39.38 -1.79 0.43
C GLY A 21 -39.50 -1.39 -1.04
N ALA A 22 -40.53 -0.62 -1.35
CA ALA A 22 -40.88 -0.15 -2.67
C ALA A 22 -39.77 0.76 -3.26
N ILE A 23 -39.38 0.47 -4.51
CA ILE A 23 -38.49 1.32 -5.32
C ILE A 23 -39.34 2.41 -5.94
N VAL A 24 -39.13 3.67 -5.51
CA VAL A 24 -39.64 4.85 -6.23
C VAL A 24 -38.52 5.32 -7.17
N ALA A 25 -38.69 5.00 -8.42
CA ALA A 25 -37.83 5.54 -9.50
C ALA A 25 -38.28 6.97 -9.82
N LEU A 26 -37.47 7.96 -9.44
CA LEU A 26 -37.65 9.34 -9.95
C LEU A 26 -36.94 9.44 -11.30
N ALA A 27 -37.76 9.41 -12.37
CA ALA A 27 -37.28 9.73 -13.71
C ALA A 27 -37.20 11.25 -13.85
N CYS A 28 -36.00 11.79 -14.02
CA CYS A 28 -35.81 13.16 -14.51
C CYS A 28 -35.98 13.19 -16.02
N ALA A 29 -37.11 13.73 -16.50
CA ALA A 29 -37.33 14.03 -17.91
C ALA A 29 -36.58 15.31 -18.30
N PRO A 30 -36.01 15.39 -19.55
CA PRO A 30 -35.39 16.60 -20.03
C PRO A 30 -36.45 17.70 -20.31
N ARG A 31 -36.28 18.89 -19.75
CA ARG A 31 -37.08 20.06 -20.09
C ARG A 31 -36.60 20.63 -21.40
N ASN A 32 -37.51 20.59 -22.39
CA ASN A 32 -37.40 21.38 -23.62
C ASN A 32 -37.50 22.88 -23.28
N CYS A 33 -36.48 23.64 -23.68
CA CYS A 33 -36.60 25.09 -23.80
C CYS A 33 -37.09 25.41 -25.20
N SER A 34 -38.33 25.85 -25.33
CA SER A 34 -38.82 26.55 -26.52
C SER A 34 -39.24 27.98 -26.12
N ASP A 35 -38.64 28.92 -26.86
CA ASP A 35 -39.12 30.25 -27.21
C ASP A 35 -39.42 31.29 -26.11
N VAL A 36 -38.41 32.15 -25.87
CA VAL A 36 -38.64 33.62 -25.78
C VAL A 36 -37.47 34.35 -26.48
N ALA A 37 -37.84 35.18 -27.41
CA ALA A 37 -36.92 35.97 -28.23
C ALA A 37 -36.21 37.05 -27.41
N GLY A 38 -34.90 37.19 -27.61
CA GLY A 38 -34.19 38.44 -27.40
C GLY A 38 -33.38 38.58 -26.10
N SER A 39 -32.33 37.76 -25.88
CA SER A 39 -31.18 38.20 -25.13
C SER A 39 -29.92 37.51 -25.67
N LYS A 40 -28.96 38.35 -26.09
CA LYS A 40 -27.64 37.90 -26.55
C LYS A 40 -26.92 37.31 -25.34
N CYS A 41 -26.77 36.00 -25.29
CA CYS A 41 -25.82 35.34 -24.40
C CYS A 41 -24.43 35.44 -25.02
N SER A 42 -23.73 36.52 -24.80
CA SER A 42 -22.27 36.59 -24.95
C SER A 42 -21.61 36.09 -23.66
N GLY A 43 -21.63 34.79 -23.48
CA GLY A 43 -20.80 34.12 -22.49
C GLY A 43 -19.58 33.58 -23.22
N THR A 44 -18.45 34.27 -23.11
CA THR A 44 -17.14 33.68 -23.36
C THR A 44 -17.09 32.37 -22.61
N VAL A 45 -16.63 31.31 -23.28
CA VAL A 45 -16.29 30.02 -22.67
C VAL A 45 -15.15 30.31 -21.68
N ALA A 46 -15.53 30.68 -20.46
CA ALA A 46 -14.60 30.89 -19.40
C ALA A 46 -14.17 29.53 -18.88
N ASP A 47 -12.92 29.22 -19.11
CA ASP A 47 -11.97 28.49 -18.26
C ASP A 47 -12.60 27.55 -17.19
N TYR A 48 -13.16 26.44 -17.66
CA TYR A 48 -13.12 25.24 -16.84
C TYR A 48 -11.69 24.71 -16.93
N PRO A 49 -10.95 24.62 -15.81
CA PRO A 49 -9.69 23.90 -15.83
C PRO A 49 -10.01 22.50 -16.38
N PRO A 50 -9.18 21.95 -17.28
CA PRO A 50 -9.41 20.62 -17.82
C PRO A 50 -9.61 19.66 -16.64
N ALA A 51 -10.70 18.90 -16.67
CA ALA A 51 -10.98 17.88 -15.68
C ALA A 51 -9.68 17.07 -15.53
N ARG A 52 -9.12 17.05 -14.33
CA ARG A 52 -7.99 16.18 -13.99
C ARG A 52 -8.52 14.76 -14.15
N VAL A 53 -8.28 14.17 -15.31
CA VAL A 53 -8.55 12.76 -15.56
C VAL A 53 -7.64 12.04 -14.59
N SER A 54 -8.23 11.32 -13.65
CA SER A 54 -7.52 10.46 -12.72
C SER A 54 -6.57 9.56 -13.51
N PRO A 55 -5.30 9.39 -13.12
CA PRO A 55 -4.34 8.51 -13.80
C PRO A 55 -4.75 7.04 -13.85
N GLN A 56 -5.93 6.73 -13.35
CA GLN A 56 -6.41 5.38 -13.03
C GLN A 56 -6.93 4.57 -14.22
N GLN A 57 -7.14 5.15 -15.38
CA GLN A 57 -7.80 4.43 -16.47
C GLN A 57 -6.96 4.23 -17.73
N GLY A 58 -5.63 4.31 -17.69
CA GLY A 58 -4.81 3.97 -18.87
C GLY A 58 -5.25 4.67 -20.18
N VAL A 59 -6.07 5.72 -20.10
CA VAL A 59 -6.49 6.51 -21.24
C VAL A 59 -5.28 7.31 -21.67
N LEU A 60 -4.81 7.06 -22.87
CA LEU A 60 -3.77 7.80 -23.56
C LEU A 60 -4.14 9.27 -23.60
N VAL A 61 -3.73 10.07 -22.64
CA VAL A 61 -3.70 11.51 -22.78
C VAL A 61 -2.48 11.81 -23.64
N ASN A 62 -2.71 11.96 -24.94
CA ASN A 62 -1.74 12.37 -25.95
C ASN A 62 -0.53 11.45 -26.20
N GLY A 63 -0.59 10.16 -25.86
CA GLY A 63 0.50 9.22 -26.16
C GLY A 63 1.81 9.47 -25.39
N ASP A 64 1.78 10.32 -24.35
CA ASP A 64 2.97 10.64 -23.57
C ASP A 64 3.40 9.44 -22.73
N PRO A 65 4.60 8.86 -22.98
CA PRO A 65 5.14 7.73 -22.20
C PRO A 65 5.30 8.01 -20.70
N ALA A 66 5.33 9.29 -20.29
CA ALA A 66 5.47 9.71 -18.90
C ALA A 66 4.31 9.25 -18.00
N PHE A 67 3.15 8.95 -18.60
CA PHE A 67 1.96 8.47 -17.86
C PHE A 67 1.82 6.95 -17.80
N TRP A 68 2.74 6.21 -18.40
CA TRP A 68 2.67 4.75 -18.36
C TRP A 68 3.28 4.21 -17.08
N PRO A 69 2.58 3.31 -16.38
CA PRO A 69 3.13 2.70 -15.17
C PRO A 69 4.40 1.89 -15.48
N ASN A 70 5.24 1.73 -14.45
CA ASN A 70 6.49 0.95 -14.49
C ASN A 70 7.50 1.45 -15.53
N ARG A 71 7.62 2.77 -15.67
CA ARG A 71 8.63 3.44 -16.49
C ARG A 71 9.23 4.61 -15.72
N LEU A 72 10.45 4.93 -16.09
CA LEU A 72 11.10 6.16 -15.64
C LEU A 72 10.91 7.25 -16.69
N THR A 73 10.58 8.45 -16.25
CA THR A 73 10.66 9.62 -17.09
C THR A 73 12.11 9.96 -17.41
N PRO A 74 12.39 10.75 -18.46
CA PRO A 74 13.75 11.22 -18.72
C PRO A 74 14.36 12.01 -17.56
N GLU A 75 13.53 12.74 -16.79
CA GLU A 75 13.96 13.44 -15.58
C GLU A 75 14.34 12.45 -14.48
N GLU A 76 13.49 11.49 -14.18
CA GLU A 76 13.80 10.44 -13.18
C GLU A 76 15.07 9.66 -13.53
N GLN A 77 15.31 9.38 -14.82
CA GLN A 77 16.56 8.73 -15.25
C GLN A 77 17.78 9.60 -14.95
N ARG A 78 17.71 10.92 -15.23
CA ARG A 78 18.81 11.86 -14.91
C ARG A 78 19.03 11.98 -13.42
N ASP A 79 17.95 11.92 -12.62
CA ASP A 79 17.98 12.02 -11.16
C ASP A 79 18.40 10.72 -10.46
N GLY A 80 18.77 9.68 -11.21
CA GLY A 80 19.30 8.43 -10.68
C GLY A 80 18.23 7.46 -10.16
N TRP A 81 16.96 7.64 -10.54
CA TRP A 81 15.92 6.68 -10.21
C TRP A 81 16.13 5.36 -10.94
N GLN A 82 15.77 4.27 -10.29
CA GLN A 82 15.79 2.91 -10.80
C GLN A 82 14.42 2.27 -10.59
N LEU A 83 13.96 1.48 -11.57
CA LEU A 83 12.76 0.66 -11.39
C LEU A 83 13.11 -0.55 -10.52
N LEU A 84 12.32 -0.78 -9.47
CA LEU A 84 12.31 -2.05 -8.74
C LEU A 84 11.30 -3.03 -9.35
N PHE A 85 10.40 -2.55 -10.21
CA PHE A 85 9.44 -3.38 -10.93
C PHE A 85 9.24 -2.89 -12.35
N ASP A 86 9.47 -3.77 -13.32
CA ASP A 86 9.42 -3.48 -14.76
C ASP A 86 8.02 -3.69 -15.38
N GLY A 87 7.03 -4.07 -14.57
CA GLY A 87 5.68 -4.40 -15.02
C GLY A 87 5.52 -5.82 -15.61
N LYS A 88 6.57 -6.63 -15.67
CA LYS A 88 6.57 -7.92 -16.36
C LYS A 88 7.18 -9.05 -15.57
N THR A 89 8.22 -8.78 -14.78
CA THR A 89 9.02 -9.80 -14.11
C THR A 89 9.23 -9.48 -12.63
N PHE A 90 9.54 -10.50 -11.85
CA PHE A 90 10.03 -10.36 -10.47
C PHE A 90 11.56 -10.24 -10.40
N ASN A 91 12.23 -9.80 -11.47
CA ASN A 91 13.66 -9.57 -11.45
C ASN A 91 14.03 -8.61 -10.30
N GLY A 92 15.06 -8.96 -9.52
CA GLY A 92 15.44 -8.20 -8.34
C GLY A 92 14.66 -8.53 -7.06
N TRP A 93 13.67 -9.43 -7.13
CA TRP A 93 12.85 -9.87 -6.00
C TRP A 93 13.03 -11.35 -5.68
N ARG A 94 12.76 -11.72 -4.44
CA ARG A 94 12.61 -13.09 -3.93
C ARG A 94 11.73 -13.09 -2.68
N GLY A 95 11.28 -14.23 -2.22
CA GLY A 95 10.64 -14.33 -0.92
C GLY A 95 11.66 -14.19 0.22
N LEU A 96 11.21 -13.66 1.36
CA LEU A 96 12.01 -13.63 2.59
C LEU A 96 12.30 -15.06 3.04
N GLY A 97 13.58 -15.40 3.20
CA GLY A 97 14.01 -16.77 3.53
C GLY A 97 13.90 -17.78 2.38
N TYR A 98 13.65 -17.31 1.16
CA TYR A 98 13.63 -18.15 -0.05
C TYR A 98 14.60 -17.63 -1.12
N ASP A 99 15.06 -18.49 -2.00
CA ASP A 99 15.85 -18.12 -3.18
C ASP A 99 14.96 -17.64 -4.34
N THR A 100 13.69 -17.99 -4.33
CA THR A 100 12.71 -17.70 -5.38
C THR A 100 11.52 -16.90 -4.82
N VAL A 101 10.70 -16.38 -5.73
CA VAL A 101 9.46 -15.71 -5.38
C VAL A 101 8.39 -16.75 -5.03
N PRO A 102 7.63 -16.59 -3.92
CA PRO A 102 6.50 -17.49 -3.59
C PRO A 102 5.30 -17.19 -4.51
N THR A 103 5.37 -17.68 -5.74
CA THR A 103 4.40 -17.39 -6.80
C THR A 103 3.01 -17.96 -6.55
N ALA A 104 2.80 -18.75 -5.51
CA ALA A 104 1.48 -19.13 -5.04
C ALA A 104 0.70 -17.93 -4.48
N HIS A 105 1.38 -16.99 -3.83
CA HIS A 105 0.80 -15.80 -3.20
C HIS A 105 0.95 -14.55 -4.06
N TRP A 106 2.03 -14.44 -4.85
CA TRP A 106 2.39 -13.27 -5.63
C TRP A 106 2.23 -13.51 -7.12
N LYS A 107 1.51 -12.64 -7.81
CA LYS A 107 1.29 -12.68 -9.26
C LYS A 107 1.68 -11.37 -9.91
N ILE A 108 2.00 -11.42 -11.20
CA ILE A 108 2.07 -10.24 -12.06
C ILE A 108 0.91 -10.33 -13.04
N GLU A 109 0.02 -9.37 -13.00
CA GLU A 109 -1.17 -9.30 -13.85
C GLU A 109 -1.33 -7.88 -14.39
N ASN A 110 -1.38 -7.71 -15.70
CA ASN A 110 -1.59 -6.41 -16.35
C ASN A 110 -0.61 -5.30 -15.89
N GLY A 111 0.66 -5.63 -15.71
CA GLY A 111 1.67 -4.68 -15.27
C GLY A 111 1.63 -4.35 -13.78
N VAL A 112 0.97 -5.15 -12.97
CA VAL A 112 0.77 -4.93 -11.53
C VAL A 112 1.25 -6.15 -10.76
N ILE A 113 1.99 -5.96 -9.67
CA ILE A 113 2.21 -7.01 -8.68
C ILE A 113 0.95 -7.11 -7.83
N ARG A 114 0.38 -8.31 -7.76
CA ARG A 114 -0.79 -8.64 -6.96
C ARG A 114 -0.44 -9.67 -5.90
N LYS A 115 -0.67 -9.35 -4.64
CA LYS A 115 -0.74 -10.33 -3.55
C LYS A 115 -2.17 -10.87 -3.53
N LEU A 116 -2.32 -12.17 -3.60
CA LEU A 116 -3.63 -12.84 -3.55
C LEU A 116 -4.18 -12.82 -2.12
N ALA A 117 -5.49 -12.64 -1.95
CA ALA A 117 -6.11 -12.94 -0.67
C ALA A 117 -5.92 -14.42 -0.31
N ASP A 118 -5.80 -14.74 0.97
CA ASP A 118 -5.54 -16.13 1.42
C ASP A 118 -6.59 -17.13 0.94
N GLY A 119 -7.83 -16.68 0.78
CA GLY A 119 -8.90 -17.51 0.17
C GLY A 119 -8.69 -17.86 -1.31
N GLN A 120 -7.79 -17.17 -2.00
CA GLN A 120 -7.45 -17.37 -3.42
C GLN A 120 -6.13 -18.15 -3.61
N VAL A 121 -5.38 -18.34 -2.52
CA VAL A 121 -4.11 -19.07 -2.57
C VAL A 121 -4.38 -20.56 -2.88
N PRO A 122 -3.64 -21.15 -3.83
CA PRO A 122 -3.75 -22.58 -4.14
C PRO A 122 -3.51 -23.45 -2.90
N ARG A 123 -4.30 -24.51 -2.76
CA ARG A 123 -4.12 -25.48 -1.69
C ARG A 123 -3.32 -26.68 -2.16
N LEU A 124 -2.50 -27.21 -1.27
CA LEU A 124 -1.78 -28.46 -1.45
C LEU A 124 -2.73 -29.67 -1.34
N PRO A 125 -2.31 -30.89 -1.76
CA PRO A 125 -3.15 -32.08 -1.66
C PRO A 125 -3.64 -32.41 -0.25
N ASP A 126 -2.92 -31.99 0.78
CA ASP A 126 -3.30 -32.13 2.20
C ASP A 126 -4.30 -31.06 2.69
N GLY A 127 -4.72 -30.16 1.80
CA GLY A 127 -5.66 -29.07 2.08
C GLY A 127 -5.04 -27.81 2.69
N GLN A 128 -3.72 -27.79 3.00
CA GLN A 128 -3.04 -26.60 3.48
C GLN A 128 -2.82 -25.60 2.34
N PRO A 129 -2.79 -24.27 2.61
CA PRO A 129 -2.40 -23.29 1.61
C PRO A 129 -0.95 -23.55 1.19
N ALA A 130 -0.65 -23.29 -0.07
CA ALA A 130 0.72 -23.30 -0.56
C ALA A 130 1.57 -22.27 0.22
N ALA A 131 2.86 -22.53 0.34
CA ALA A 131 3.77 -21.65 1.08
C ALA A 131 3.80 -20.23 0.49
N GLY A 132 3.70 -19.24 1.37
CA GLY A 132 3.75 -17.82 1.08
C GLY A 132 4.91 -17.14 1.77
N GLY A 133 4.79 -15.86 1.99
CA GLY A 133 5.74 -15.01 2.69
C GLY A 133 5.98 -13.68 1.98
N ASP A 134 6.60 -12.78 2.71
CA ASP A 134 6.91 -11.43 2.26
C ASP A 134 7.80 -11.43 1.00
N LEU A 135 7.50 -10.54 0.05
CA LEU A 135 8.28 -10.34 -1.16
C LEU A 135 9.37 -9.31 -0.91
N MET A 136 10.64 -9.68 -1.06
CA MET A 136 11.80 -8.90 -0.63
C MET A 136 12.73 -8.60 -1.81
N THR A 137 13.32 -7.38 -1.86
CA THR A 137 14.37 -7.05 -2.82
C THR A 137 15.63 -7.89 -2.57
N ARG A 138 16.33 -8.28 -3.64
CA ARG A 138 17.67 -8.92 -3.51
C ARG A 138 18.72 -7.92 -3.02
N GLU A 139 18.63 -6.68 -3.46
CA GLU A 139 19.52 -5.60 -3.04
C GLU A 139 19.09 -5.00 -1.69
N THR A 140 20.06 -4.38 -1.02
CA THR A 140 19.84 -3.55 0.17
C THR A 140 20.05 -2.08 -0.14
N PHE A 141 19.35 -1.23 0.60
CA PHE A 141 19.39 0.21 0.46
C PHE A 141 19.66 0.85 1.81
N ARG A 142 20.50 1.89 1.85
CA ARG A 142 20.84 2.62 3.06
C ARG A 142 20.12 3.96 3.12
N ASP A 143 20.57 4.89 2.28
CA ASP A 143 19.98 6.21 2.11
C ASP A 143 19.24 6.21 0.79
N PHE A 144 17.93 6.43 0.81
CA PHE A 144 17.12 6.25 -0.37
C PHE A 144 15.84 7.09 -0.36
N GLU A 145 15.30 7.29 -1.53
CA GLU A 145 13.92 7.69 -1.75
C GLU A 145 13.22 6.59 -2.54
N LEU A 146 12.14 6.04 -1.99
CA LEU A 146 11.31 4.99 -2.57
C LEU A 146 9.95 5.57 -2.91
N LYS A 147 9.44 5.29 -4.11
CA LYS A 147 8.08 5.61 -4.55
C LYS A 147 7.38 4.38 -5.05
N TRP A 148 6.08 4.29 -4.81
CA TRP A 148 5.23 3.25 -5.37
C TRP A 148 3.78 3.71 -5.39
N GLU A 149 2.98 3.06 -6.23
CA GLU A 149 1.53 3.16 -6.18
C GLU A 149 0.94 1.85 -5.69
N TRP A 150 -0.13 1.96 -4.91
CA TRP A 150 -0.82 0.82 -4.35
C TRP A 150 -2.32 1.04 -4.28
N LYS A 151 -3.07 -0.05 -4.34
CA LYS A 151 -4.49 -0.09 -3.98
C LYS A 151 -4.77 -1.34 -3.17
N ILE A 152 -5.78 -1.27 -2.31
CA ILE A 152 -6.11 -2.32 -1.35
C ILE A 152 -7.57 -2.73 -1.49
N SER A 153 -7.86 -3.98 -1.16
CA SER A 153 -9.21 -4.51 -1.10
C SER A 153 -9.98 -3.95 0.09
N ARG A 154 -11.30 -4.19 0.10
CA ARG A 154 -12.17 -3.82 1.22
C ARG A 154 -11.72 -4.52 2.51
N ALA A 155 -11.62 -3.77 3.59
CA ALA A 155 -11.06 -4.19 4.88
C ALA A 155 -9.65 -4.78 4.78
N GLY A 156 -8.86 -4.37 3.76
CA GLY A 156 -7.54 -4.92 3.50
C GLY A 156 -6.44 -4.32 4.38
N ASN A 157 -5.38 -5.10 4.57
CA ASN A 157 -4.17 -4.77 5.31
C ASN A 157 -2.94 -5.28 4.56
N SER A 158 -1.93 -4.45 4.47
CA SER A 158 -0.59 -4.77 3.95
C SER A 158 0.38 -3.65 4.36
N GLY A 159 1.61 -3.70 3.88
CA GLY A 159 2.61 -2.68 4.15
C GLY A 159 3.82 -2.75 3.22
N VAL A 160 4.59 -1.68 3.22
CA VAL A 160 5.94 -1.66 2.65
C VAL A 160 6.93 -1.50 3.78
N LYS A 161 7.80 -2.51 3.97
CA LYS A 161 8.81 -2.49 5.03
C LYS A 161 10.17 -2.12 4.46
N TYR A 162 10.97 -1.46 5.26
CA TYR A 162 12.31 -1.01 4.88
C TYR A 162 13.30 -1.15 6.03
N ASN A 163 14.59 -1.03 5.74
CA ASN A 163 15.67 -1.38 6.66
C ASN A 163 15.53 -2.81 7.21
N VAL A 164 14.94 -3.70 6.42
CA VAL A 164 14.71 -5.09 6.83
C VAL A 164 16.03 -5.85 6.86
N SER A 165 16.29 -6.52 7.98
CA SER A 165 17.33 -7.55 8.12
C SER A 165 16.69 -8.92 7.97
N GLU A 166 17.09 -9.67 6.95
CA GLU A 166 16.62 -11.05 6.78
C GLU A 166 17.01 -11.94 7.97
N GLU A 167 18.25 -11.81 8.47
CA GLU A 167 18.75 -12.55 9.63
C GLU A 167 17.87 -12.33 10.86
N ILE A 168 17.60 -11.06 11.22
CA ILE A 168 16.75 -10.72 12.36
C ILE A 168 15.32 -11.22 12.15
N SER A 169 14.80 -11.09 10.92
CA SER A 169 13.45 -11.53 10.58
C SER A 169 13.30 -13.03 10.74
N MET A 170 14.21 -13.82 10.19
CA MET A 170 14.15 -15.29 10.27
C MET A 170 14.35 -15.83 11.68
N ALA A 171 15.07 -15.07 12.54
CA ALA A 171 15.29 -15.47 13.94
C ALA A 171 14.12 -15.13 14.88
N ASN A 172 13.29 -14.11 14.56
CA ASN A 172 12.36 -13.52 15.53
C ASN A 172 10.90 -13.41 15.05
N ALA A 173 10.66 -13.46 13.74
CA ALA A 173 9.31 -13.33 13.20
C ALA A 173 8.63 -14.68 12.92
N PRO A 174 7.30 -14.74 12.85
CA PRO A 174 6.60 -15.87 12.27
C PRO A 174 7.06 -16.13 10.85
N ASN A 175 6.95 -17.37 10.42
CA ASN A 175 7.41 -17.87 9.12
C ASN A 175 7.37 -16.85 7.97
N HIS A 176 8.58 -16.49 7.47
CA HIS A 176 8.76 -15.63 6.30
C HIS A 176 8.09 -14.24 6.38
N ALA A 177 7.87 -13.71 7.58
CA ALA A 177 7.43 -12.34 7.81
C ALA A 177 8.62 -11.42 8.13
N ALA A 178 8.73 -10.28 7.45
CA ALA A 178 9.84 -9.36 7.61
C ALA A 178 9.74 -8.50 8.86
N LEU A 179 10.88 -8.25 9.50
CA LEU A 179 11.07 -7.27 10.56
C LEU A 179 11.88 -6.08 10.04
N GLY A 180 11.28 -4.91 10.08
CA GLY A 180 11.82 -3.62 9.69
C GLY A 180 10.83 -2.53 10.00
N PHE A 181 11.18 -1.26 9.75
CA PHE A 181 10.20 -0.18 9.76
C PHE A 181 9.14 -0.43 8.69
N GLU A 182 7.89 -0.11 8.99
CA GLU A 182 6.78 -0.41 8.12
C GLU A 182 5.97 0.86 7.80
N TYR A 183 5.85 1.15 6.50
CA TYR A 183 4.84 2.06 5.98
C TYR A 183 3.53 1.31 5.86
N GLN A 184 2.56 1.65 6.71
CA GLN A 184 1.27 0.94 6.76
C GLN A 184 0.40 1.24 5.57
N MET A 185 -0.26 0.20 5.02
CA MET A 185 -1.28 0.27 3.98
C MET A 185 -2.54 -0.42 4.49
N LEU A 186 -3.61 0.36 4.71
CA LEU A 186 -4.82 -0.11 5.39
C LEU A 186 -6.08 0.47 4.77
N ASP A 187 -7.16 -0.29 4.77
CA ASP A 187 -8.51 0.27 4.68
C ASP A 187 -8.88 0.88 6.03
N ASP A 188 -8.63 2.17 6.19
CA ASP A 188 -8.89 2.89 7.44
C ASP A 188 -10.38 2.95 7.82
N SER A 189 -11.28 2.59 6.92
CA SER A 189 -12.71 2.66 7.16
C SER A 189 -13.29 1.38 7.78
N LEU A 190 -12.71 0.22 7.45
CA LEU A 190 -13.31 -1.07 7.78
C LEU A 190 -12.38 -2.04 8.50
N HIS A 191 -11.06 -1.94 8.31
CA HIS A 191 -10.13 -2.85 8.97
C HIS A 191 -10.07 -2.57 10.48
N GLU A 192 -9.99 -3.63 11.30
CA GLU A 192 -10.04 -3.50 12.77
C GLU A 192 -8.85 -2.73 13.35
N ASP A 193 -7.68 -2.80 12.74
CA ASP A 193 -6.47 -2.09 13.15
C ASP A 193 -6.63 -0.56 13.10
N ASN A 194 -7.59 -0.02 12.36
CA ASN A 194 -7.83 1.42 12.28
C ASN A 194 -8.15 2.08 13.63
N LYS A 195 -8.52 1.27 14.63
CA LYS A 195 -8.81 1.73 16.01
C LYS A 195 -7.56 2.29 16.69
N VAL A 196 -6.38 1.82 16.28
CA VAL A 196 -5.09 2.30 16.79
C VAL A 196 -4.53 3.34 15.80
N PRO A 197 -4.37 4.61 16.18
CA PRO A 197 -3.92 5.66 15.25
C PRO A 197 -2.61 5.34 14.53
N SER A 198 -1.63 4.72 15.20
CA SER A 198 -0.35 4.31 14.61
C SER A 198 -0.42 3.07 13.70
N HIS A 199 -1.60 2.48 13.52
CA HIS A 199 -1.84 1.37 12.59
C HIS A 199 -2.58 1.82 11.31
N ARG A 200 -2.90 3.09 11.16
CA ARG A 200 -3.61 3.62 9.99
C ARG A 200 -2.68 3.79 8.80
N ALA A 201 -3.26 3.80 7.59
CA ALA A 201 -2.52 3.98 6.35
C ALA A 201 -1.60 5.21 6.40
N GLY A 202 -0.35 5.06 5.95
CA GLY A 202 0.70 6.08 6.00
C GLY A 202 1.47 6.18 7.31
N ALA A 203 1.03 5.50 8.38
CA ALA A 203 1.74 5.47 9.67
C ALA A 203 3.14 4.85 9.54
N LEU A 204 4.05 5.23 10.44
CA LEU A 204 5.15 4.37 10.83
C LEU A 204 4.56 3.36 11.82
N TYR A 205 4.26 2.17 11.33
CA TYR A 205 3.41 1.18 12.02
C TYR A 205 3.85 0.92 13.45
N ASP A 206 2.86 0.95 14.36
CA ASP A 206 2.99 0.76 15.81
C ASP A 206 3.90 1.80 16.54
N LEU A 207 4.35 2.83 15.82
CA LEU A 207 5.25 3.86 16.34
C LEU A 207 4.64 5.26 16.22
N ILE A 208 4.40 5.75 15.00
CA ILE A 208 3.97 7.13 14.76
C ILE A 208 2.73 7.15 13.86
N PRO A 209 1.60 7.73 14.33
CA PRO A 209 0.42 7.88 13.50
C PRO A 209 0.64 8.91 12.38
N PRO A 210 -0.08 8.81 11.25
CA PRO A 210 -0.08 9.85 10.24
C PRO A 210 -0.71 11.12 10.81
N ASN A 211 -0.19 12.27 10.40
CA ASN A 211 -0.72 13.59 10.80
C ASN A 211 -2.04 13.94 10.10
N ALA A 212 -2.61 15.09 10.44
CA ALA A 212 -3.91 15.55 9.92
C ALA A 212 -3.89 15.93 8.42
N ASN A 213 -2.71 16.03 7.78
CA ASN A 213 -2.60 16.31 6.34
C ASN A 213 -2.87 15.08 5.47
N LYS A 214 -3.07 13.93 6.08
CA LYS A 214 -3.33 12.67 5.38
C LYS A 214 -4.57 12.77 4.50
N VAL A 215 -4.41 12.40 3.24
CA VAL A 215 -5.49 12.21 2.27
C VAL A 215 -5.35 10.80 1.69
N LEU A 216 -6.33 9.94 1.95
CA LEU A 216 -6.38 8.56 1.47
C LEU A 216 -7.40 8.46 0.33
N ALA A 217 -7.03 7.80 -0.77
CA ALA A 217 -7.97 7.49 -1.84
C ALA A 217 -8.98 6.42 -1.36
N PRO A 218 -10.20 6.38 -1.93
CA PRO A 218 -11.17 5.34 -1.63
C PRO A 218 -10.61 3.92 -1.86
N VAL A 219 -11.16 2.95 -1.14
CA VAL A 219 -10.81 1.53 -1.31
C VAL A 219 -10.99 1.10 -2.75
N GLY A 220 -9.99 0.38 -3.29
CA GLY A 220 -9.95 -0.03 -4.70
C GLY A 220 -9.37 1.00 -5.66
N GLU A 221 -9.09 2.22 -5.18
CA GLU A 221 -8.43 3.28 -5.94
C GLU A 221 -6.93 3.33 -5.63
N TRP A 222 -6.14 3.87 -6.58
CA TRP A 222 -4.70 3.98 -6.42
C TRP A 222 -4.29 5.11 -5.50
N ASN A 223 -3.39 4.81 -4.57
CA ASN A 223 -2.66 5.77 -3.75
C ASN A 223 -1.21 5.86 -4.23
N ASP A 224 -0.64 7.06 -4.23
CA ASP A 224 0.79 7.30 -4.39
C ASP A 224 1.45 7.39 -3.02
N SER A 225 2.57 6.70 -2.83
CA SER A 225 3.32 6.74 -1.58
C SER A 225 4.80 6.92 -1.82
N ARG A 226 5.44 7.53 -0.82
CA ARG A 226 6.87 7.80 -0.85
C ARG A 226 7.46 7.66 0.55
N ILE A 227 8.63 7.02 0.62
CA ILE A 227 9.50 7.03 1.79
C ILE A 227 10.78 7.77 1.42
N VAL A 228 11.22 8.67 2.28
CA VAL A 228 12.59 9.21 2.27
C VAL A 228 13.28 8.72 3.53
N PHE A 229 14.43 8.08 3.38
CA PHE A 229 15.24 7.65 4.51
C PHE A 229 16.71 8.01 4.28
N ARG A 230 17.28 8.83 5.17
CA ARG A 230 18.65 9.30 5.07
C ARG A 230 19.31 9.38 6.45
N GLY A 231 20.35 8.60 6.65
CA GLY A 231 20.99 8.51 7.97
C GLY A 231 20.04 7.99 9.03
N ASN A 232 19.60 8.89 9.91
CA ASN A 232 18.61 8.61 10.97
C ASN A 232 17.24 9.23 10.67
N HIS A 233 17.16 10.09 9.65
CA HIS A 233 15.94 10.81 9.29
C HIS A 233 15.04 9.98 8.38
N GLY A 234 13.75 9.90 8.71
CA GLY A 234 12.74 9.22 7.92
C GLY A 234 11.48 10.06 7.70
N GLU A 235 10.92 9.94 6.50
CA GLU A 235 9.65 10.57 6.13
C GLU A 235 8.73 9.58 5.42
N HIS A 236 7.43 9.65 5.73
CA HIS A 236 6.37 9.01 4.94
C HIS A 236 5.50 10.06 4.27
N TRP A 237 5.19 9.84 3.02
CA TRP A 237 4.34 10.68 2.18
C TRP A 237 3.20 9.84 1.60
N LEU A 238 2.00 10.39 1.58
CA LEU A 238 0.80 9.78 1.02
C LEU A 238 0.07 10.80 0.14
N ASN A 239 -0.15 10.48 -1.12
CA ASN A 239 -0.84 11.33 -2.10
C ASN A 239 -0.31 12.77 -2.10
N GLY A 240 1.03 12.90 -2.14
CA GLY A 240 1.74 14.18 -2.19
C GLY A 240 1.82 14.95 -0.87
N LYS A 241 1.35 14.38 0.25
CA LYS A 241 1.43 15.00 1.58
C LYS A 241 2.39 14.25 2.48
N LYS A 242 3.29 14.96 3.18
CA LYS A 242 4.10 14.37 4.25
C LYS A 242 3.19 14.09 5.44
N VAL A 243 3.09 12.83 5.81
CA VAL A 243 2.18 12.35 6.86
C VAL A 243 2.89 11.90 8.12
N VAL A 244 4.16 11.47 8.01
CA VAL A 244 5.04 11.12 9.13
C VAL A 244 6.43 11.70 8.87
N GLU A 245 7.09 12.13 9.94
CA GLU A 245 8.50 12.53 9.98
C GLU A 245 9.10 12.10 11.31
N PHE A 246 10.31 11.54 11.30
CA PHE A 246 10.96 11.05 12.52
C PHE A 246 12.48 11.08 12.40
N GLU A 247 13.13 11.03 13.58
CA GLU A 247 14.58 10.94 13.71
C GLU A 247 14.95 9.81 14.68
N LEU A 248 15.69 8.81 14.20
CA LEU A 248 16.18 7.71 15.02
C LEU A 248 17.27 8.17 15.99
N GLY A 249 17.38 7.50 17.15
CA GLY A 249 18.35 7.83 18.18
C GLY A 249 17.98 9.08 18.98
N THR A 250 16.72 9.50 18.93
CA THR A 250 16.18 10.55 19.80
C THR A 250 15.45 9.93 21.00
N PRO A 251 15.43 10.59 22.16
CA PRO A 251 14.69 10.09 23.34
C PRO A 251 13.20 9.82 23.06
N VAL A 252 12.60 10.59 22.15
CA VAL A 252 11.21 10.38 21.72
C VAL A 252 11.08 9.06 20.99
N MET A 253 11.93 8.81 20.00
CA MET A 253 11.88 7.58 19.21
C MET A 253 12.23 6.36 20.05
N ASP A 254 13.22 6.45 20.92
CA ASP A 254 13.59 5.39 21.85
C ASP A 254 12.42 5.03 22.79
N SER A 255 11.68 6.02 23.28
CA SER A 255 10.47 5.81 24.09
C SER A 255 9.35 5.12 23.30
N LEU A 256 9.17 5.46 22.01
CA LEU A 256 8.18 4.81 21.15
C LEU A 256 8.55 3.35 20.89
N LEU A 257 9.81 3.08 20.55
CA LEU A 257 10.33 1.72 20.35
C LEU A 257 10.15 0.85 21.59
N ALA A 258 10.47 1.38 22.77
CA ALA A 258 10.33 0.67 24.03
C ALA A 258 8.88 0.32 24.39
N LYS A 259 7.89 0.96 23.80
CA LYS A 259 6.45 0.71 24.02
C LYS A 259 5.81 -0.11 22.90
N SER A 260 6.51 -0.27 21.79
CA SER A 260 5.99 -0.93 20.58
C SER A 260 6.10 -2.46 20.69
N LYS A 261 5.50 -3.16 19.72
CA LYS A 261 5.66 -4.60 19.52
C LYS A 261 7.11 -5.01 19.25
N TYR A 262 7.98 -4.07 18.89
CA TYR A 262 9.39 -4.31 18.54
C TYR A 262 10.34 -4.28 19.74
N ARG A 263 9.88 -3.90 20.95
CA ARG A 263 10.71 -3.66 22.14
C ARG A 263 11.63 -4.83 22.53
N ASP A 264 11.17 -6.06 22.29
CA ASP A 264 11.91 -7.28 22.67
C ASP A 264 12.75 -7.84 21.50
N ILE A 265 12.75 -7.18 20.35
CA ILE A 265 13.51 -7.63 19.18
C ILE A 265 14.88 -6.97 19.17
N LYS A 266 15.88 -7.75 19.57
CA LYS A 266 17.27 -7.28 19.61
C LYS A 266 17.75 -6.89 18.22
N GLY A 267 18.28 -5.66 18.10
CA GLY A 267 18.79 -5.13 16.83
C GLY A 267 17.72 -4.56 15.89
N PHE A 268 16.45 -4.53 16.29
CA PHE A 268 15.43 -3.79 15.58
C PHE A 268 15.81 -2.29 15.56
N ALA A 269 15.69 -1.63 14.42
CA ALA A 269 16.08 -0.24 14.19
C ALA A 269 17.58 0.05 14.19
N ASP A 270 18.47 -0.93 14.39
CA ASP A 270 19.92 -0.72 14.33
C ASP A 270 20.45 -0.67 12.88
N LYS A 271 19.79 -1.39 11.97
CA LYS A 271 20.19 -1.44 10.56
C LYS A 271 19.82 -0.14 9.85
N ARG A 272 20.80 0.48 9.21
CA ARG A 272 20.60 1.62 8.31
C ARG A 272 20.63 1.22 6.84
N ALA A 273 21.09 0.01 6.54
CA ALA A 273 21.01 -0.61 5.24
C ALA A 273 20.22 -1.90 5.37
N GLY A 274 19.18 -2.05 4.56
CA GLY A 274 18.31 -3.23 4.60
C GLY A 274 17.52 -3.38 3.31
N HIS A 275 16.77 -4.47 3.26
CA HIS A 275 15.90 -4.76 2.13
C HIS A 275 14.63 -3.90 2.16
N ILE A 276 14.04 -3.72 0.98
CA ILE A 276 12.66 -3.26 0.81
C ILE A 276 11.77 -4.49 0.66
N VAL A 277 10.63 -4.49 1.34
CA VAL A 277 9.75 -5.65 1.42
C VAL A 277 8.31 -5.24 1.19
N LEU A 278 7.60 -5.99 0.36
CA LEU A 278 6.14 -5.92 0.23
C LEU A 278 5.54 -7.02 1.12
N GLN A 279 4.64 -6.63 2.02
CA GLN A 279 4.12 -7.53 3.04
C GLN A 279 3.08 -8.50 2.48
N ASP A 280 3.27 -9.78 2.75
CA ASP A 280 2.26 -10.82 2.60
C ASP A 280 1.37 -10.87 3.84
N HIS A 281 0.24 -10.14 3.78
CA HIS A 281 -0.83 -10.23 4.77
C HIS A 281 -2.00 -11.05 4.17
N VAL A 282 -2.99 -11.38 4.96
CA VAL A 282 -4.14 -12.21 4.51
C VAL A 282 -4.92 -11.62 3.35
N ASP A 283 -4.82 -10.32 3.12
CA ASP A 283 -5.67 -9.56 2.20
C ASP A 283 -5.05 -9.34 0.83
N GLU A 284 -5.90 -9.01 -0.14
CA GLU A 284 -5.48 -8.68 -1.48
C GLU A 284 -4.98 -7.24 -1.56
N VAL A 285 -3.81 -7.06 -2.16
CA VAL A 285 -3.20 -5.76 -2.42
C VAL A 285 -2.49 -5.75 -3.76
N PHE A 286 -2.40 -4.57 -4.36
CA PHE A 286 -1.82 -4.35 -5.67
C PHE A 286 -0.75 -3.27 -5.60
N PHE A 287 0.38 -3.50 -6.31
CA PHE A 287 1.51 -2.57 -6.39
C PHE A 287 1.93 -2.34 -7.83
N ARG A 288 2.30 -1.08 -8.14
CA ARG A 288 2.91 -0.70 -9.42
C ARG A 288 3.80 0.53 -9.24
N ASN A 289 4.51 0.95 -10.27
CA ASN A 289 5.38 2.13 -10.25
C ASN A 289 6.40 2.11 -9.11
N ILE A 290 6.89 0.91 -8.75
CA ILE A 290 7.88 0.79 -7.66
C ILE A 290 9.23 1.23 -8.20
N LYS A 291 9.76 2.33 -7.68
CA LYS A 291 11.03 2.92 -8.09
C LYS A 291 11.77 3.52 -6.90
N ILE A 292 13.09 3.46 -6.96
CA ILE A 292 13.98 3.90 -5.90
C ILE A 292 15.12 4.74 -6.47
N ARG A 293 15.61 5.70 -5.71
CA ARG A 293 16.92 6.32 -5.93
C ARG A 293 17.74 6.29 -4.65
N ARG A 294 19.04 6.15 -4.78
CA ARG A 294 20.00 6.28 -3.69
C ARG A 294 20.28 7.78 -3.44
N LEU A 295 20.40 8.17 -2.17
CA LEU A 295 20.60 9.55 -1.75
C LEU A 295 22.05 9.78 -1.27
#